data_e24dc9eacaccf503186d08931b7dbaa1
#
_entry.id   e24dc9eacaccf503186d08931b7dbaa1
#
_cell.length_a   1.000
_cell.length_b   1.000
_cell.length_c   1.000
_cell.angle_alpha   90.00
_cell.angle_beta   90.00
_cell.angle_gamma   90.00
#
_symmetry.space_group_name_H-M   'P 1'
#
loop_
_entity.id
_entity.type
_entity.pdbx_description
1 polymer ?
#
loop_
_entity_poly.entity_id
_entity_poly.type
_entity_poly.pdbx_seq_one_letter_code
_entity_poly.pdbx_strand_id
1 'polypeptide(L)'
;MIAPSSPRQSSLLIRDLKDLKAVRRELQARDRLDAERLAALQAAAAQARAEKELFVRAVGRVVALPPKHRPGHKASVARARPAPVAAQLLRDEQAVMHEALSDEFDVETLLHIDETLSFRRTGIGPDVTRKLRQGDWSIQRHLDLHGLRRDAAREALAAFIREARKAGLRCVRVVHGKGLGSPGKAPVLKGRVQSWLVQKKEVLAFVQARPAQGGAGALVVLLAPG
;
A
#
# COMPACT_ATOMS: atom_id res chain seq x y z
N MET A 1 28.66 2.22 7.14
CA MET A 1 28.79 2.03 8.60
C MET A 1 27.50 2.51 9.24
N ILE A 2 26.61 1.58 9.53
CA ILE A 2 25.33 1.85 10.21
C ILE A 2 25.46 1.22 11.58
N ALA A 3 25.45 2.08 12.61
CA ALA A 3 25.53 1.65 14.00
C ALA A 3 24.20 0.97 14.39
N PRO A 4 24.23 -0.15 15.13
CA PRO A 4 23.04 -0.77 15.66
C PRO A 4 22.47 0.09 16.79
N SER A 5 21.19 0.49 16.64
CA SER A 5 20.42 1.16 17.69
C SER A 5 20.24 0.21 18.87
N SER A 6 20.83 0.58 20.00
CA SER A 6 20.65 -0.10 21.28
C SER A 6 19.17 -0.11 21.71
N PRO A 7 18.64 -1.25 22.15
CA PRO A 7 17.31 -1.29 22.73
C PRO A 7 17.31 -0.54 24.07
N ARG A 8 16.35 0.37 24.24
CA ARG A 8 16.11 1.08 25.51
C ARG A 8 15.90 0.05 26.62
N GLN A 9 16.82 0.02 27.56
CA GLN A 9 16.66 -0.71 28.81
C GLN A 9 15.58 0.02 29.63
N SER A 10 14.37 -0.55 29.65
CA SER A 10 13.37 -0.19 30.64
C SER A 10 13.85 -0.72 31.99
N SER A 11 14.37 0.18 32.83
CA SER A 11 14.72 -0.10 34.23
C SER A 11 13.42 -0.40 35.01
N LEU A 12 13.06 -1.67 35.12
CA LEU A 12 12.00 -2.12 35.99
C LEU A 12 12.47 -1.91 37.44
N LEU A 13 11.89 -0.92 38.12
CA LEU A 13 12.08 -0.72 39.56
C LEU A 13 11.39 -1.88 40.29
N ILE A 14 12.18 -2.85 40.70
CA ILE A 14 11.74 -4.00 41.49
C ILE A 14 11.44 -3.48 42.90
N ARG A 15 10.17 -3.43 43.29
CA ARG A 15 9.71 -3.00 44.62
C ARG A 15 9.19 -4.11 45.48
N ASP A 16 8.89 -5.31 44.92
CA ASP A 16 8.28 -6.41 45.68
C ASP A 16 8.78 -7.78 45.18
N LEU A 17 8.74 -8.79 46.06
CA LEU A 17 9.06 -10.20 45.76
C LEU A 17 8.18 -10.81 44.63
N LYS A 18 7.00 -10.24 44.41
CA LYS A 18 6.09 -10.63 43.32
C LYS A 18 6.65 -10.20 41.94
N ASP A 19 7.30 -9.07 41.90
CA ASP A 19 7.90 -8.53 40.67
C ASP A 19 9.08 -9.37 40.18
N LEU A 20 9.85 -9.97 41.13
CA LEU A 20 10.94 -10.89 40.83
C LEU A 20 10.46 -12.17 40.11
N LYS A 21 9.27 -12.68 40.46
CA LYS A 21 8.68 -13.85 39.77
C LYS A 21 8.25 -13.50 38.35
N ALA A 22 7.73 -12.28 38.12
CA ALA A 22 7.34 -11.80 36.81
C ALA A 22 8.56 -11.62 35.90
N VAL A 23 9.60 -10.96 36.40
CA VAL A 23 10.88 -10.76 35.69
C VAL A 23 11.54 -12.09 35.34
N ARG A 24 11.55 -13.06 36.28
CA ARG A 24 12.08 -14.41 36.01
C ARG A 24 11.31 -15.12 34.89
N ARG A 25 9.97 -15.00 34.86
CA ARG A 25 9.16 -15.59 33.78
C ARG A 25 9.45 -14.94 32.43
N GLU A 26 9.65 -13.63 32.44
CA GLU A 26 9.94 -12.87 31.20
C GLU A 26 11.35 -13.21 30.68
N LEU A 27 12.34 -13.33 31.54
CA LEU A 27 13.68 -13.80 31.18
C LEU A 27 13.63 -15.23 30.63
N GLN A 28 12.93 -16.15 31.29
CA GLN A 28 12.77 -17.51 30.77
C GLN A 28 12.04 -17.58 29.43
N ALA A 29 11.07 -16.70 29.20
CA ALA A 29 10.40 -16.62 27.93
C ALA A 29 11.33 -16.09 26.81
N ARG A 30 12.17 -15.11 27.12
CA ARG A 30 13.19 -14.59 26.18
C ARG A 30 14.23 -15.66 25.87
N ASP A 31 14.76 -16.33 26.87
CA ASP A 31 15.73 -17.40 26.69
C ASP A 31 15.19 -18.55 25.83
N ARG A 32 13.90 -18.89 25.98
CA ARG A 32 13.23 -19.87 25.10
C ARG A 32 13.14 -19.38 23.66
N LEU A 33 12.72 -18.14 23.42
CA LEU A 33 12.65 -17.57 22.09
C LEU A 33 14.03 -17.47 21.41
N ASP A 34 15.05 -17.13 22.18
CA ASP A 34 16.42 -17.06 21.66
C ASP A 34 16.98 -18.45 21.36
N ALA A 35 16.67 -19.45 22.19
CA ALA A 35 17.01 -20.85 21.95
C ALA A 35 16.30 -21.39 20.68
N GLU A 36 15.02 -21.09 20.49
CA GLU A 36 14.27 -21.47 19.31
C GLU A 36 14.84 -20.82 18.04
N ARG A 37 15.21 -19.55 18.11
CA ARG A 37 15.87 -18.84 17.00
C ARG A 37 17.21 -19.46 16.65
N LEU A 38 18.03 -19.77 17.64
CA LEU A 38 19.32 -20.43 17.42
C LEU A 38 19.12 -21.83 16.82
N ALA A 39 18.16 -22.60 17.31
CA ALA A 39 17.84 -23.91 16.75
C ALA A 39 17.37 -23.83 15.29
N ALA A 40 16.52 -22.84 14.96
CA ALA A 40 16.06 -22.61 13.59
C ALA A 40 17.21 -22.22 12.64
N LEU A 41 18.14 -21.36 13.09
CA LEU A 41 19.33 -20.99 12.33
C LEU A 41 20.26 -22.17 12.09
N GLN A 42 20.46 -23.02 13.12
CA GLN A 42 21.26 -24.23 13.00
C GLN A 42 20.62 -25.25 12.05
N ALA A 43 19.30 -25.43 12.11
CA ALA A 43 18.57 -26.30 11.21
C ALA A 43 18.69 -25.82 9.76
N ALA A 44 18.51 -24.52 9.49
CA ALA A 44 18.67 -23.93 8.17
C ALA A 44 20.11 -24.08 7.64
N ALA A 45 21.12 -23.90 8.49
CA ALA A 45 22.52 -24.10 8.12
C ALA A 45 22.85 -25.58 7.82
N ALA A 46 22.24 -26.51 8.57
CA ALA A 46 22.38 -27.93 8.32
C ALA A 46 21.74 -28.35 7.00
N GLN A 47 20.55 -27.84 6.68
CA GLN A 47 19.88 -28.05 5.39
C GLN A 47 20.73 -27.55 4.23
N ALA A 48 21.26 -26.33 4.32
CA ALA A 48 22.10 -25.75 3.28
C ALA A 48 23.42 -26.54 3.07
N ARG A 49 23.96 -27.13 4.14
CA ARG A 49 25.13 -28.03 4.02
C ARG A 49 24.75 -29.33 3.33
N ALA A 50 23.63 -29.93 3.73
CA ALA A 50 23.13 -31.18 3.12
C ALA A 50 22.86 -31.00 1.63
N GLU A 51 22.24 -29.89 1.21
CA GLU A 51 22.03 -29.57 -0.21
C GLU A 51 23.33 -29.45 -1.00
N LYS A 52 24.35 -28.77 -0.42
CA LYS A 52 25.69 -28.68 -1.04
C LYS A 52 26.37 -30.05 -1.15
N GLU A 53 26.23 -30.90 -0.13
CA GLU A 53 26.79 -32.25 -0.16
C GLU A 53 26.08 -33.14 -1.19
N LEU A 54 24.74 -33.05 -1.32
CA LEU A 54 23.98 -33.73 -2.36
C LEU A 54 24.44 -33.29 -3.75
N PHE A 55 24.67 -31.99 -3.96
CA PHE A 55 25.17 -31.47 -5.23
C PHE A 55 26.56 -32.03 -5.55
N VAL A 56 27.49 -31.96 -4.60
CA VAL A 56 28.87 -32.50 -4.76
C VAL A 56 28.84 -33.98 -5.05
N ARG A 57 27.94 -34.72 -4.39
CA ARG A 57 27.80 -36.18 -4.57
C ARG A 57 27.18 -36.53 -5.95
N ALA A 58 26.23 -35.71 -6.42
CA ALA A 58 25.55 -35.91 -7.71
C ALA A 58 26.49 -35.56 -8.89
N VAL A 59 27.29 -34.51 -8.77
CA VAL A 59 28.23 -34.06 -9.82
C VAL A 59 29.50 -34.90 -9.87
N GLY A 60 29.85 -35.57 -8.76
CA GLY A 60 31.07 -36.38 -8.67
C GLY A 60 32.36 -35.55 -8.71
N ARG A 61 33.46 -36.22 -9.02
CA ARG A 61 34.79 -35.59 -9.03
C ARG A 61 34.96 -34.69 -10.26
N VAL A 62 34.82 -33.39 -10.09
CA VAL A 62 35.01 -32.41 -11.18
C VAL A 62 36.51 -32.20 -11.43
N VAL A 63 36.98 -32.54 -12.62
CA VAL A 63 38.32 -32.22 -13.09
C VAL A 63 38.24 -30.90 -13.84
N ALA A 64 38.97 -29.90 -13.37
CA ALA A 64 39.06 -28.61 -14.05
C ALA A 64 39.64 -28.79 -15.44
N LEU A 65 38.96 -28.32 -16.49
CA LEU A 65 39.48 -28.32 -17.85
C LEU A 65 40.78 -27.48 -17.95
N PRO A 66 41.83 -27.99 -18.58
CA PRO A 66 43.05 -27.22 -18.78
C PRO A 66 42.77 -25.92 -19.55
N PRO A 67 43.50 -24.83 -19.24
CA PRO A 67 43.21 -23.50 -19.76
C PRO A 67 43.19 -23.40 -21.30
N LYS A 68 43.84 -24.30 -21.98
CA LYS A 68 43.87 -24.39 -23.46
C LYS A 68 42.55 -24.90 -24.08
N HIS A 69 41.67 -25.55 -23.31
CA HIS A 69 40.35 -26.07 -23.76
C HIS A 69 39.19 -25.27 -23.21
N ARG A 70 39.44 -24.18 -22.50
CA ARG A 70 38.34 -23.25 -22.25
C ARG A 70 37.94 -22.71 -23.62
N PRO A 71 36.75 -23.04 -24.17
CA PRO A 71 36.25 -22.33 -25.32
C PRO A 71 36.35 -20.87 -24.93
N GLY A 72 37.22 -20.13 -25.64
CA GLY A 72 37.35 -18.69 -25.37
C GLY A 72 35.94 -18.19 -25.26
N HIS A 73 35.57 -17.56 -24.18
CA HIS A 73 34.28 -16.90 -24.08
C HIS A 73 34.22 -15.96 -25.28
N LYS A 74 33.74 -16.52 -26.41
CA LYS A 74 33.28 -15.71 -27.53
C LYS A 74 32.29 -14.79 -26.87
N ALA A 75 32.67 -13.56 -26.85
CA ALA A 75 32.03 -12.45 -26.17
C ALA A 75 30.62 -12.83 -25.70
N SER A 76 30.45 -12.93 -24.40
CA SER A 76 29.14 -13.06 -23.81
C SER A 76 28.25 -12.24 -24.73
N VAL A 77 27.29 -12.90 -25.40
CA VAL A 77 26.23 -12.21 -26.11
C VAL A 77 25.82 -11.18 -25.12
N ALA A 78 26.16 -9.92 -25.38
CA ALA A 78 25.96 -8.84 -24.45
C ALA A 78 24.47 -8.95 -24.14
N ARG A 79 24.14 -9.52 -22.98
CA ARG A 79 22.75 -9.52 -22.51
C ARG A 79 22.35 -8.10 -22.68
N ALA A 80 21.44 -7.86 -23.65
CA ALA A 80 20.98 -6.54 -23.95
C ALA A 80 20.76 -5.90 -22.59
N ARG A 81 21.57 -4.88 -22.27
CA ARG A 81 21.45 -4.22 -20.97
C ARG A 81 19.99 -3.88 -20.87
N PRO A 82 19.27 -4.35 -19.85
CA PRO A 82 17.88 -3.98 -19.70
C PRO A 82 17.84 -2.47 -19.87
N ALA A 83 16.92 -1.99 -20.73
CA ALA A 83 16.78 -0.57 -20.98
C ALA A 83 16.83 0.16 -19.64
N PRO A 84 17.60 1.23 -19.48
CA PRO A 84 17.77 1.90 -18.21
C PRO A 84 16.36 2.27 -17.73
N VAL A 85 15.89 1.56 -16.71
CA VAL A 85 14.65 1.92 -16.05
C VAL A 85 14.95 3.26 -15.39
N ALA A 86 14.27 4.31 -15.82
CA ALA A 86 14.40 5.63 -15.23
C ALA A 86 13.79 5.61 -13.81
N ALA A 87 14.45 4.87 -12.90
CA ALA A 87 13.97 4.68 -11.52
C ALA A 87 13.85 6.01 -10.79
N GLN A 88 14.63 6.99 -11.18
CA GLN A 88 14.57 8.35 -10.65
C GLN A 88 13.32 9.07 -11.17
N LEU A 89 13.05 8.97 -12.48
CA LEU A 89 11.82 9.52 -13.06
C LEU A 89 10.56 8.92 -12.42
N LEU A 90 10.55 7.61 -12.18
CA LEU A 90 9.43 6.95 -11.50
C LEU A 90 9.28 7.42 -10.05
N ARG A 91 10.39 7.67 -9.34
CA ARG A 91 10.36 8.23 -7.98
C ARG A 91 9.90 9.68 -7.98
N ASP A 92 10.34 10.47 -8.93
CA ASP A 92 9.94 11.86 -9.08
C ASP A 92 8.46 11.95 -9.47
N GLU A 93 7.98 11.10 -10.38
CA GLU A 93 6.56 10.98 -10.68
C GLU A 93 5.73 10.55 -9.45
N GLN A 94 6.25 9.64 -8.65
CA GLN A 94 5.60 9.23 -7.39
C GLN A 94 5.61 10.36 -6.37
N ALA A 95 6.71 11.10 -6.24
CA ALA A 95 6.83 12.25 -5.34
C ALA A 95 5.85 13.36 -5.76
N VAL A 96 5.81 13.73 -7.05
CA VAL A 96 4.86 14.71 -7.59
C VAL A 96 3.41 14.24 -7.37
N MET A 97 3.12 12.96 -7.53
CA MET A 97 1.80 12.40 -7.26
C MET A 97 1.44 12.44 -5.76
N HIS A 98 2.42 12.31 -4.89
CA HIS A 98 2.23 12.39 -3.43
C HIS A 98 2.01 13.84 -2.99
N GLU A 99 2.75 14.77 -3.57
CA GLU A 99 2.66 16.21 -3.32
C GLU A 99 1.40 16.84 -3.93
N ALA A 100 0.92 16.29 -5.07
CA ALA A 100 -0.30 16.74 -5.74
C ALA A 100 -1.60 16.40 -4.98
N LEU A 101 -1.55 15.62 -3.90
CA LEU A 101 -2.66 15.35 -3.00
C LEU A 101 -2.42 16.07 -1.67
N SER A 102 -2.62 17.38 -1.64
CA SER A 102 -2.52 18.17 -0.40
C SER A 102 -3.65 17.80 0.56
N ASP A 103 -3.29 17.60 1.83
CA ASP A 103 -4.26 17.44 2.92
C ASP A 103 -4.83 18.78 3.39
N GLU A 104 -4.20 19.89 3.00
CA GLU A 104 -4.57 21.26 3.42
C GLU A 104 -5.56 21.93 2.46
N PHE A 105 -5.91 21.25 1.36
CA PHE A 105 -6.85 21.78 0.41
C PHE A 105 -8.27 21.83 0.99
N ASP A 106 -8.75 23.03 1.27
CA ASP A 106 -10.11 23.25 1.75
C ASP A 106 -11.12 23.11 0.60
N VAL A 107 -11.90 22.03 0.67
CA VAL A 107 -12.85 21.64 -0.36
C VAL A 107 -14.26 22.16 -0.07
N GLU A 108 -14.51 22.66 1.13
CA GLU A 108 -15.86 23.04 1.57
C GLU A 108 -16.47 24.11 0.66
N THR A 109 -15.65 25.01 0.12
CA THR A 109 -16.07 26.04 -0.86
C THR A 109 -16.40 25.51 -2.24
N LEU A 110 -15.87 24.34 -2.62
CA LEU A 110 -16.09 23.73 -3.95
C LEU A 110 -17.18 22.65 -3.97
N LEU A 111 -17.52 22.15 -2.80
CA LEU A 111 -18.63 21.23 -2.65
C LEU A 111 -19.92 22.03 -2.62
N HIS A 112 -20.77 21.85 -3.62
CA HIS A 112 -22.16 22.28 -3.48
C HIS A 112 -22.78 21.48 -2.33
N ILE A 113 -22.86 22.13 -1.16
CA ILE A 113 -23.51 21.60 0.05
C ILE A 113 -25.03 21.74 -0.16
N ASP A 114 -25.55 20.97 -1.11
CA ASP A 114 -26.92 20.52 -1.03
C ASP A 114 -26.98 19.39 0.00
N GLU A 115 -28.14 19.12 0.61
CA GLU A 115 -28.38 18.03 1.56
C GLU A 115 -27.87 16.66 1.06
N THR A 116 -27.53 16.58 -0.23
CA THR A 116 -26.89 15.45 -0.90
C THR A 116 -25.56 15.86 -1.50
N LEU A 117 -24.49 15.57 -0.76
CA LEU A 117 -23.11 15.85 -1.15
C LEU A 117 -22.82 15.51 -2.63
N SER A 118 -22.44 16.51 -3.42
CA SER A 118 -22.04 16.33 -4.81
C SER A 118 -20.90 17.28 -5.19
N PHE A 119 -20.07 16.82 -6.10
CA PHE A 119 -19.04 17.60 -6.76
C PHE A 119 -19.16 17.45 -8.26
N ARG A 120 -18.92 18.51 -8.99
CA ARG A 120 -18.74 18.51 -10.46
C ARG A 120 -17.67 19.50 -10.86
N ARG A 121 -16.83 19.09 -11.80
CA ARG A 121 -15.81 19.96 -12.36
C ARG A 121 -16.43 21.02 -13.23
N THR A 122 -15.79 22.19 -13.31
CA THR A 122 -16.17 23.25 -14.24
C THR A 122 -16.28 22.70 -15.67
N GLY A 123 -17.38 23.01 -16.35
CA GLY A 123 -17.71 22.48 -17.69
C GLY A 123 -18.57 21.21 -17.67
N ILE A 124 -18.82 20.60 -16.51
CA ILE A 124 -19.74 19.47 -16.38
C ILE A 124 -21.13 19.98 -16.00
N GLY A 125 -22.14 19.62 -16.78
CA GLY A 125 -23.52 20.03 -16.53
C GLY A 125 -24.14 19.40 -15.28
N PRO A 126 -25.13 20.04 -14.65
CA PRO A 126 -25.83 19.50 -13.45
C PRO A 126 -26.56 18.18 -13.75
N ASP A 127 -26.90 17.92 -15.00
CA ASP A 127 -27.52 16.67 -15.43
C ASP A 127 -26.66 15.45 -15.16
N VAL A 128 -25.32 15.62 -15.22
CA VAL A 128 -24.36 14.53 -14.96
C VAL A 128 -24.49 14.06 -13.52
N THR A 129 -24.49 14.96 -12.54
CA THR A 129 -24.64 14.60 -11.13
C THR A 129 -26.03 14.00 -10.83
N ARG A 130 -27.08 14.53 -11.48
CA ARG A 130 -28.43 13.96 -11.37
C ARG A 130 -28.47 12.53 -11.89
N LYS A 131 -27.99 12.28 -13.11
CA LYS A 131 -27.90 10.96 -13.72
C LYS A 131 -27.04 10.00 -12.89
N LEU A 132 -25.91 10.50 -12.32
CA LEU A 132 -25.04 9.72 -11.48
C LEU A 132 -25.77 9.26 -10.18
N ARG A 133 -26.57 10.13 -9.58
CA ARG A 133 -27.46 9.78 -8.45
C ARG A 133 -28.55 8.79 -8.85
N GLN A 134 -29.11 8.92 -10.05
CA GLN A 134 -30.12 8.01 -10.59
C GLN A 134 -29.54 6.65 -10.96
N GLY A 135 -28.21 6.52 -11.03
CA GLY A 135 -27.51 5.29 -11.34
C GLY A 135 -27.55 4.90 -12.79
N ASP A 136 -27.66 5.89 -13.68
CA ASP A 136 -27.63 5.69 -15.14
C ASP A 136 -26.28 5.13 -15.64
N TRP A 137 -25.23 5.27 -14.80
CA TRP A 137 -23.95 4.60 -15.03
C TRP A 137 -23.79 3.39 -14.14
N SER A 138 -23.52 2.24 -14.73
CA SER A 138 -23.17 1.04 -13.97
C SER A 138 -21.84 1.19 -13.26
N ILE A 139 -21.78 0.83 -11.99
CA ILE A 139 -20.54 0.81 -11.22
C ILE A 139 -19.68 -0.36 -11.71
N GLN A 140 -18.55 -0.05 -12.34
CA GLN A 140 -17.69 -1.04 -12.99
C GLN A 140 -16.65 -1.62 -12.03
N ARG A 141 -16.22 -0.86 -11.01
CA ARG A 141 -15.26 -1.29 -10.00
C ARG A 141 -15.50 -0.56 -8.68
N HIS A 142 -15.08 -1.16 -7.57
CA HIS A 142 -15.17 -0.50 -6.27
C HIS A 142 -13.84 -0.60 -5.52
N LEU A 143 -13.60 0.42 -4.69
CA LEU A 143 -12.49 0.49 -3.74
C LEU A 143 -13.05 0.63 -2.34
N ASP A 144 -12.53 -0.14 -1.42
CA ASP A 144 -12.88 -0.04 -0.01
C ASP A 144 -11.69 0.49 0.80
N LEU A 145 -11.92 1.62 1.45
CA LEU A 145 -10.93 2.33 2.27
C LEU A 145 -11.26 2.27 3.77
N HIS A 146 -12.38 1.63 4.14
CA HIS A 146 -12.78 1.59 5.55
C HIS A 146 -11.72 0.90 6.40
N GLY A 147 -11.46 1.42 7.58
CA GLY A 147 -10.45 0.86 8.48
C GLY A 147 -8.99 1.17 8.11
N LEU A 148 -8.73 1.78 6.95
CA LEU A 148 -7.39 2.21 6.59
C LEU A 148 -7.00 3.49 7.32
N ARG A 149 -5.70 3.63 7.59
CA ARG A 149 -5.10 4.88 8.03
C ARG A 149 -5.05 5.89 6.87
N ARG A 150 -5.01 7.18 7.20
CA ARG A 150 -5.04 8.29 6.23
C ARG A 150 -4.06 8.10 5.07
N ASP A 151 -2.79 7.83 5.34
CA ASP A 151 -1.77 7.75 4.30
C ASP A 151 -1.98 6.54 3.40
N ALA A 152 -2.28 5.38 3.97
CA ALA A 152 -2.61 4.16 3.22
C ALA A 152 -3.87 4.33 2.35
N ALA A 153 -4.90 5.01 2.89
CA ALA A 153 -6.12 5.30 2.14
C ALA A 153 -5.86 6.25 0.96
N ARG A 154 -4.99 7.26 1.14
CA ARG A 154 -4.59 8.19 0.08
C ARG A 154 -3.86 7.48 -1.05
N GLU A 155 -2.90 6.64 -0.73
CA GLU A 155 -2.13 5.85 -1.70
C GLU A 155 -3.03 4.87 -2.46
N ALA A 156 -3.88 4.13 -1.74
CA ALA A 156 -4.83 3.19 -2.33
C ALA A 156 -5.79 3.89 -3.29
N LEU A 157 -6.33 5.07 -2.91
CA LEU A 157 -7.19 5.85 -3.78
C LEU A 157 -6.46 6.34 -5.04
N ALA A 158 -5.24 6.85 -4.89
CA ALA A 158 -4.45 7.34 -6.01
C ALA A 158 -4.11 6.22 -7.01
N ALA A 159 -3.71 5.06 -6.52
CA ALA A 159 -3.45 3.88 -7.33
C ALA A 159 -4.73 3.41 -8.06
N PHE A 160 -5.84 3.31 -7.33
CA PHE A 160 -7.12 2.88 -7.87
C PHE A 160 -7.63 3.76 -9.02
N ILE A 161 -7.62 5.09 -8.85
CA ILE A 161 -8.07 6.03 -9.90
C ILE A 161 -7.20 5.91 -11.14
N ARG A 162 -5.88 5.79 -10.97
CA ARG A 162 -4.93 5.62 -12.07
C ARG A 162 -5.18 4.32 -12.84
N GLU A 163 -5.37 3.20 -12.13
CA GLU A 163 -5.68 1.90 -12.73
C GLU A 163 -7.05 1.91 -13.43
N ALA A 164 -8.07 2.47 -12.77
CA ALA A 164 -9.41 2.57 -13.34
C ALA A 164 -9.39 3.34 -14.65
N ARG A 165 -8.65 4.46 -14.72
CA ARG A 165 -8.48 5.23 -15.94
C ARG A 165 -7.74 4.45 -17.03
N LYS A 166 -6.63 3.77 -16.67
CA LYS A 166 -5.88 2.92 -17.63
C LYS A 166 -6.75 1.80 -18.19
N ALA A 167 -7.67 1.27 -17.40
CA ALA A 167 -8.62 0.24 -17.81
C ALA A 167 -9.85 0.80 -18.56
N GLY A 168 -9.93 2.13 -18.82
CA GLY A 168 -11.05 2.76 -19.50
C GLY A 168 -12.34 2.79 -18.69
N LEU A 169 -12.29 2.59 -17.38
CA LEU A 169 -13.47 2.59 -16.52
C LEU A 169 -14.01 4.01 -16.36
N ARG A 170 -15.33 4.15 -16.43
CA ARG A 170 -16.01 5.45 -16.37
C ARG A 170 -16.68 5.71 -15.02
N CYS A 171 -17.25 4.70 -14.41
CA CYS A 171 -17.98 4.85 -13.16
C CYS A 171 -17.46 3.85 -12.11
N VAL A 172 -17.01 4.40 -10.99
CA VAL A 172 -16.44 3.60 -9.90
C VAL A 172 -17.05 4.01 -8.56
N ARG A 173 -17.01 3.11 -7.58
CA ARG A 173 -17.46 3.38 -6.22
C ARG A 173 -16.28 3.38 -5.25
N VAL A 174 -16.24 4.38 -4.37
CA VAL A 174 -15.25 4.50 -3.30
C VAL A 174 -15.96 4.46 -1.96
N VAL A 175 -15.64 3.48 -1.13
CA VAL A 175 -16.21 3.30 0.21
C VAL A 175 -15.19 3.82 1.22
N HIS A 176 -15.53 4.90 1.95
CA HIS A 176 -14.66 5.49 2.98
C HIS A 176 -15.13 5.18 4.41
N GLY A 177 -16.30 4.56 4.52
CA GLY A 177 -16.90 4.23 5.80
C GLY A 177 -17.70 5.39 6.42
N LYS A 178 -18.55 5.06 7.40
CA LYS A 178 -19.38 6.03 8.13
C LYS A 178 -18.70 6.59 9.38
N GLY A 179 -17.47 6.16 9.69
CA GLY A 179 -16.72 6.62 10.86
C GLY A 179 -17.14 6.01 12.20
N LEU A 180 -18.00 4.99 12.20
CA LEU A 180 -18.52 4.38 13.43
C LEU A 180 -17.44 3.71 14.30
N GLY A 181 -16.32 3.30 13.70
CA GLY A 181 -15.18 2.69 14.37
C GLY A 181 -14.04 3.67 14.73
N SER A 182 -14.19 4.95 14.41
CA SER A 182 -13.15 5.96 14.71
C SER A 182 -13.27 6.47 16.15
N PRO A 183 -12.15 6.86 16.81
CA PRO A 183 -12.21 7.57 18.07
C PRO A 183 -13.09 8.82 17.94
N GLY A 184 -14.08 8.98 18.82
CA GLY A 184 -15.05 10.08 18.74
C GLY A 184 -16.15 9.90 17.70
N LYS A 185 -16.27 8.74 17.05
CA LYS A 185 -17.28 8.42 16.01
C LYS A 185 -17.34 9.44 14.85
N ALA A 186 -16.23 10.15 14.59
CA ALA A 186 -16.10 11.08 13.48
C ALA A 186 -15.59 10.38 12.21
N PRO A 187 -16.20 10.61 11.03
CA PRO A 187 -15.80 10.00 9.77
C PRO A 187 -14.54 10.69 9.20
N VAL A 188 -13.36 10.40 9.78
CA VAL A 188 -12.08 11.05 9.44
C VAL A 188 -11.75 10.96 7.93
N LEU A 189 -12.06 9.84 7.29
CA LEU A 189 -11.76 9.64 5.87
C LEU A 189 -12.76 10.34 4.94
N LYS A 190 -13.99 10.64 5.39
CA LYS A 190 -15.03 11.22 4.52
C LYS A 190 -14.58 12.50 3.85
N GLY A 191 -14.23 13.52 4.63
CA GLY A 191 -13.77 14.82 4.10
C GLY A 191 -12.46 14.69 3.31
N ARG A 192 -11.52 13.86 3.79
CA ARG A 192 -10.23 13.65 3.12
C ARG A 192 -10.40 13.01 1.73
N VAL A 193 -11.21 11.96 1.60
CA VAL A 193 -11.48 11.30 0.32
C VAL A 193 -12.12 12.27 -0.68
N GLN A 194 -13.03 13.12 -0.23
CA GLN A 194 -13.63 14.15 -1.06
C GLN A 194 -12.57 15.14 -1.55
N SER A 195 -11.73 15.65 -0.64
CA SER A 195 -10.62 16.54 -0.92
C SER A 195 -9.68 15.95 -1.96
N TRP A 196 -9.26 14.71 -1.78
CA TRP A 196 -8.37 14.02 -2.71
C TRP A 196 -9.01 13.78 -4.09
N LEU A 197 -10.29 13.47 -4.15
CA LEU A 197 -11.02 13.29 -5.42
C LEU A 197 -11.14 14.59 -6.21
N VAL A 198 -11.40 15.72 -5.54
CA VAL A 198 -11.48 17.04 -6.20
C VAL A 198 -10.15 17.40 -6.86
N GLN A 199 -9.02 17.08 -6.22
CA GLN A 199 -7.68 17.37 -6.74
C GLN A 199 -7.29 16.51 -7.95
N LYS A 200 -7.95 15.37 -8.16
CA LYS A 200 -7.66 14.48 -9.30
C LYS A 200 -8.28 14.98 -10.59
N LYS A 201 -7.45 15.27 -11.59
CA LYS A 201 -7.89 15.75 -12.94
C LYS A 201 -8.79 14.74 -13.64
N GLU A 202 -8.61 13.48 -13.35
CA GLU A 202 -9.36 12.36 -13.90
C GLU A 202 -10.80 12.29 -13.39
N VAL A 203 -11.09 12.94 -12.26
CA VAL A 203 -12.42 12.94 -11.65
C VAL A 203 -13.25 14.08 -12.27
N LEU A 204 -14.36 13.75 -12.93
CA LEU A 204 -15.29 14.71 -13.51
C LEU A 204 -16.37 15.13 -12.54
N ALA A 205 -16.93 14.17 -11.82
CA ALA A 205 -17.99 14.40 -10.84
C ALA A 205 -18.01 13.24 -9.84
N PHE A 206 -18.54 13.50 -8.63
CA PHE A 206 -18.92 12.45 -7.71
C PHE A 206 -20.16 12.85 -6.91
N VAL A 207 -20.87 11.85 -6.43
CA VAL A 207 -22.06 12.01 -5.59
C VAL A 207 -22.03 11.01 -4.45
N GLN A 208 -22.77 11.30 -3.37
CA GLN A 208 -22.98 10.31 -2.33
C GLN A 208 -23.73 9.10 -2.90
N ALA A 209 -23.30 7.91 -2.54
CA ALA A 209 -23.91 6.67 -2.96
C ALA A 209 -25.33 6.53 -2.41
N ARG A 210 -26.17 5.76 -3.10
CA ARG A 210 -27.51 5.39 -2.61
C ARG A 210 -27.41 4.53 -1.35
N PRO A 211 -28.43 4.48 -0.52
CA PRO A 211 -28.44 3.65 0.70
C PRO A 211 -28.05 2.18 0.44
N ALA A 212 -28.55 1.59 -0.64
CA ALA A 212 -28.22 0.22 -1.05
C ALA A 212 -26.77 0.03 -1.50
N GLN A 213 -26.05 1.11 -1.82
CA GLN A 213 -24.67 1.11 -2.31
C GLN A 213 -23.65 1.62 -1.27
N GLY A 214 -24.07 1.81 -0.01
CA GLY A 214 -23.22 2.29 1.07
C GLY A 214 -23.64 3.64 1.68
N GLY A 215 -24.55 4.36 1.03
CA GLY A 215 -25.13 5.61 1.55
C GLY A 215 -24.08 6.66 1.88
N ALA A 216 -24.18 7.28 3.06
CA ALA A 216 -23.26 8.30 3.55
C ALA A 216 -21.82 7.81 3.78
N GLY A 217 -21.55 6.50 3.66
CA GLY A 217 -20.21 5.91 3.78
C GLY A 217 -19.50 5.66 2.45
N ALA A 218 -20.12 6.01 1.32
CA ALA A 218 -19.57 5.74 -0.01
C ALA A 218 -19.88 6.87 -1.00
N LEU A 219 -19.02 6.98 -2.01
CA LEU A 219 -19.16 7.91 -3.14
C LEU A 219 -19.21 7.12 -4.45
N VAL A 220 -20.04 7.58 -5.38
CA VAL A 220 -20.02 7.14 -6.77
C VAL A 220 -19.29 8.22 -7.58
N VAL A 221 -18.24 7.82 -8.28
CA VAL A 221 -17.29 8.72 -8.96
C VAL A 221 -17.34 8.48 -10.45
N LEU A 222 -17.48 9.55 -11.22
CA LEU A 222 -17.39 9.56 -12.68
C LEU A 222 -15.99 10.01 -13.10
N LEU A 223 -15.33 9.18 -13.90
CA LEU A 223 -13.99 9.44 -14.43
C LEU A 223 -14.03 9.96 -15.86
N ALA A 224 -13.02 10.76 -16.21
CA ALA A 224 -12.76 11.15 -17.58
C ALA A 224 -12.47 9.91 -18.44
N PRO A 225 -12.80 9.95 -19.75
CA PRO A 225 -12.37 8.91 -20.67
C PRO A 225 -10.84 8.79 -20.64
N GLY A 226 -10.36 7.54 -20.79
CA GLY A 226 -8.93 7.23 -20.86
C GLY A 226 -8.27 7.77 -22.13
#